data_40a3f7a3d0f1496fb7b08c9b8d012dd9
#
_entry.id   40a3f7a3d0f1496fb7b08c9b8d012dd9
#
_cell.length_a   1.000
_cell.length_b   1.000
_cell.length_c   1.000
_cell.angle_alpha   90.00
_cell.angle_beta   90.00
_cell.angle_gamma   90.00
#
_symmetry.space_group_name_H-M   'P 1'
#
loop_
_entity.id
_entity.type
_entity.pdbx_description
1 polymer ?
#
loop_
_entity_poly.entity_id
_entity_poly.type
_entity_poly.pdbx_seq_one_letter_code
_entity_poly.pdbx_strand_id
1 'polypeptide(L)'
;MSEHSSTSMLKGATKPAVIVSAVVILISTLLKGSAGFFAGILASFVVLIFFSVSLLISRLTKNADPITTFSLAMLSYVTKLTFVAILLIAVTRLTSETTVDRRSFGIGALVISGAWLIGEIRAFLKLKLELDISPKKEPGEPGKPE
;
A
#
# COMPACT_ATOMS: atom_id res chain seq x y z
N MET A 1 8.95 21.52 -1.16
CA MET A 1 9.88 20.42 -0.87
C MET A 1 9.21 19.13 -0.39
N SER A 2 8.06 19.19 0.27
CA SER A 2 7.32 18.01 0.76
C SER A 2 6.60 17.19 -0.33
N GLU A 3 6.29 17.77 -1.48
CA GLU A 3 5.59 17.07 -2.57
C GLU A 3 6.46 16.04 -3.31
N HIS A 4 7.75 16.32 -3.47
CA HIS A 4 8.67 15.36 -4.11
C HIS A 4 8.89 14.09 -3.27
N SER A 5 8.93 14.22 -1.95
CA SER A 5 9.10 13.06 -1.06
C SER A 5 7.90 12.11 -1.10
N SER A 6 6.68 12.68 -1.09
CA SER A 6 5.44 11.89 -1.15
C SER A 6 5.27 11.16 -2.48
N THR A 7 5.64 11.81 -3.58
CA THR A 7 5.53 11.24 -4.92
C THR A 7 6.56 10.13 -5.14
N SER A 8 7.76 10.26 -4.58
CA SER A 8 8.80 9.22 -4.67
C SER A 8 8.46 7.99 -3.82
N MET A 9 7.87 8.18 -2.64
CA MET A 9 7.38 7.07 -1.80
C MET A 9 6.24 6.31 -2.48
N LEU A 10 5.30 7.02 -3.10
CA LEU A 10 4.21 6.45 -3.89
C LEU A 10 4.74 5.59 -5.04
N LYS A 11 5.65 6.13 -5.83
CA LYS A 11 6.27 5.41 -6.95
C LYS A 11 7.06 4.20 -6.47
N GLY A 12 7.72 4.31 -5.31
CA GLY A 12 8.49 3.23 -4.71
C GLY A 12 7.64 2.04 -4.24
N ALA A 13 6.46 2.30 -3.67
CA ALA A 13 5.56 1.25 -3.19
C ALA A 13 4.66 0.67 -4.30
N THR A 14 4.25 1.50 -5.26
CA THR A 14 3.33 1.09 -6.33
C THR A 14 3.99 0.13 -7.33
N LYS A 15 5.25 0.37 -7.68
CA LYS A 15 5.98 -0.48 -8.64
C LYS A 15 6.02 -1.96 -8.21
N PRO A 16 6.50 -2.33 -7.00
CA PRO A 16 6.54 -3.72 -6.60
C PRO A 16 5.13 -4.33 -6.48
N ALA A 17 4.13 -3.58 -6.06
CA ALA A 17 2.76 -4.06 -5.97
C ALA A 17 2.18 -4.40 -7.34
N VAL A 18 2.39 -3.56 -8.35
CA VAL A 18 1.93 -3.81 -9.73
C VAL A 18 2.62 -5.04 -10.33
N ILE A 19 3.92 -5.17 -10.13
CA ILE A 19 4.69 -6.33 -10.63
C ILE A 19 4.18 -7.62 -9.98
N VAL A 20 4.02 -7.63 -8.67
CA VAL A 20 3.53 -8.80 -7.94
C VAL A 20 2.08 -9.11 -8.29
N SER A 21 1.23 -8.10 -8.51
CA SER A 21 -0.14 -8.29 -9.00
C SER A 21 -0.16 -9.02 -10.35
N ALA A 22 0.69 -8.62 -11.29
CA ALA A 22 0.81 -9.29 -12.59
C ALA A 22 1.26 -10.75 -12.43
N VAL A 23 2.24 -11.00 -11.57
CA VAL A 23 2.73 -12.36 -11.27
C VAL A 23 1.64 -13.21 -10.63
N VAL A 24 0.89 -12.67 -9.66
CA VAL A 24 -0.23 -13.35 -8.99
C VAL A 24 -1.32 -13.72 -10.00
N ILE A 25 -1.71 -12.79 -10.88
CA ILE A 25 -2.69 -13.05 -11.93
C ILE A 25 -2.22 -14.17 -12.85
N LEU A 26 -0.97 -14.13 -13.28
CA LEU A 26 -0.39 -15.14 -14.16
C LEU A 26 -0.37 -16.53 -13.52
N ILE A 27 0.15 -16.63 -12.29
CA ILE A 27 0.24 -17.90 -11.55
C ILE A 27 -1.16 -18.45 -11.25
N SER A 28 -2.08 -17.61 -10.78
CA SER A 28 -3.46 -18.03 -10.49
C SER A 28 -4.18 -18.53 -11.75
N THR A 29 -3.93 -17.90 -12.89
CA THR A 29 -4.47 -18.33 -14.19
C THR A 29 -3.93 -19.69 -14.61
N LEU A 30 -2.63 -19.91 -14.46
CA LEU A 30 -1.98 -21.18 -14.81
C LEU A 30 -2.46 -22.33 -13.92
N LEU A 31 -2.72 -22.08 -12.65
CA LEU A 31 -3.13 -23.11 -11.68
C LEU A 31 -4.63 -23.43 -11.72
N LYS A 32 -5.47 -22.44 -11.95
CA LYS A 32 -6.94 -22.52 -11.80
C LYS A 32 -7.73 -22.06 -13.03
N GLY A 33 -7.05 -21.76 -14.12
CA GLY A 33 -7.68 -21.30 -15.36
C GLY A 33 -8.44 -19.97 -15.19
N SER A 34 -9.63 -19.88 -15.77
CA SER A 34 -10.45 -18.66 -15.72
C SER A 34 -10.84 -18.21 -14.31
N ALA A 35 -11.14 -19.15 -13.41
CA ALA A 35 -11.47 -18.85 -12.02
C ALA A 35 -10.28 -18.23 -11.26
N GLY A 36 -9.06 -18.69 -11.54
CA GLY A 36 -7.83 -18.11 -11.02
C GLY A 36 -7.54 -16.72 -11.57
N PHE A 37 -7.84 -16.52 -12.86
CA PHE A 37 -7.68 -15.21 -13.51
C PHE A 37 -8.57 -14.14 -12.87
N PHE A 38 -9.87 -14.41 -12.72
CA PHE A 38 -10.79 -13.50 -12.05
C PHE A 38 -10.43 -13.27 -10.59
N ALA A 39 -10.00 -14.31 -9.88
CA ALA A 39 -9.54 -14.20 -8.49
C ALA A 39 -8.30 -13.29 -8.37
N GLY A 40 -7.33 -13.43 -9.25
CA GLY A 40 -6.12 -12.61 -9.28
C GLY A 40 -6.41 -11.14 -9.59
N ILE A 41 -7.26 -10.87 -10.59
CA ILE A 41 -7.70 -9.50 -10.92
C ILE A 41 -8.44 -8.88 -9.75
N LEU A 42 -9.39 -9.58 -9.16
CA LEU A 42 -10.19 -9.08 -8.03
C LEU A 42 -9.30 -8.78 -6.82
N ALA A 43 -8.38 -9.68 -6.48
CA ALA A 43 -7.41 -9.47 -5.40
C ALA A 43 -6.54 -8.24 -5.65
N SER A 44 -6.02 -8.08 -6.86
CA SER A 44 -5.19 -6.93 -7.24
C SER A 44 -5.96 -5.62 -7.13
N PHE A 45 -7.17 -5.58 -7.65
CA PHE A 45 -8.03 -4.40 -7.65
C PHE A 45 -8.36 -3.95 -6.22
N VAL A 46 -8.75 -4.90 -5.36
CA VAL A 46 -9.07 -4.64 -3.96
C VAL A 46 -7.88 -4.08 -3.21
N VAL A 47 -6.72 -4.73 -3.33
CA VAL A 47 -5.52 -4.30 -2.62
C VAL A 47 -5.05 -2.94 -3.11
N LEU A 48 -5.07 -2.69 -4.42
CA LEU A 48 -4.69 -1.39 -4.98
C LEU A 48 -5.61 -0.26 -4.53
N ILE A 49 -6.94 -0.46 -4.52
CA ILE A 49 -7.89 0.52 -3.99
C ILE A 49 -7.64 0.77 -2.51
N PHE A 50 -7.51 -0.28 -1.72
CA PHE A 50 -7.29 -0.19 -0.28
C PHE A 50 -6.06 0.66 0.06
N PHE A 51 -4.94 0.42 -0.61
CA PHE A 51 -3.73 1.18 -0.38
C PHE A 51 -3.77 2.58 -0.97
N SER A 52 -4.45 2.80 -2.09
CA SER A 52 -4.67 4.13 -2.66
C SER A 52 -5.46 5.03 -1.71
N VAL A 53 -6.51 4.52 -1.10
CA VAL A 53 -7.28 5.24 -0.06
C VAL A 53 -6.40 5.54 1.16
N SER A 54 -5.57 4.60 1.58
CA SER A 54 -4.61 4.78 2.68
C SER A 54 -3.66 5.95 2.44
N LEU A 55 -3.11 6.02 1.24
CA LEU A 55 -2.21 7.10 0.84
C LEU A 55 -2.90 8.45 0.75
N LEU A 56 -4.15 8.47 0.27
CA LEU A 56 -4.94 9.69 0.20
C LEU A 56 -5.20 10.26 1.61
N ILE A 57 -5.61 9.42 2.56
CA ILE A 57 -5.82 9.81 3.96
C ILE A 57 -4.52 10.31 4.58
N SER A 58 -3.41 9.64 4.35
CA SER A 58 -2.10 10.05 4.82
C SER A 58 -1.67 11.44 4.31
N ARG A 59 -2.08 11.80 3.09
CA ARG A 59 -1.85 13.17 2.56
C ARG A 59 -2.71 14.22 3.23
N LEU A 60 -3.97 13.90 3.53
CA LEU A 60 -4.91 14.84 4.17
C LEU A 60 -4.54 15.12 5.62
N THR A 61 -3.85 14.21 6.29
CA THR A 61 -3.46 14.33 7.72
C THR A 61 -2.13 15.03 7.96
N LYS A 62 -1.40 15.45 6.94
CA LYS A 62 -0.06 16.05 7.08
C LYS A 62 -0.01 17.31 7.96
N ASN A 63 -1.08 18.09 7.97
CA ASN A 63 -1.18 19.37 8.72
C ASN A 63 -2.14 19.28 9.92
N ALA A 64 -2.59 18.09 10.29
CA ALA A 64 -3.50 17.89 11.40
C ALA A 64 -2.72 17.77 12.72
N ASP A 65 -3.34 18.22 13.82
CA ASP A 65 -2.80 18.03 15.17
C ASP A 65 -2.77 16.52 15.54
N PRO A 66 -1.96 16.12 16.53
CA PRO A 66 -1.78 14.71 16.88
C PRO A 66 -3.06 13.97 17.24
N ILE A 67 -4.00 14.62 17.92
CA ILE A 67 -5.29 14.03 18.34
C ILE A 67 -6.16 13.75 17.13
N THR A 68 -6.28 14.72 16.23
CA THR A 68 -7.02 14.57 14.97
C THR A 68 -6.39 13.50 14.08
N THR A 69 -5.06 13.46 14.00
CA THR A 69 -4.34 12.42 13.23
C THR A 69 -4.63 11.03 13.78
N PHE A 70 -4.61 10.84 15.09
CA PHE A 70 -4.94 9.57 15.74
C PHE A 70 -6.39 9.15 15.47
N SER A 71 -7.33 10.07 15.62
CA SER A 71 -8.76 9.82 15.38
C SER A 71 -9.03 9.43 13.91
N LEU A 72 -8.40 10.13 12.97
CA LEU A 72 -8.50 9.80 11.54
C LEU A 72 -7.85 8.46 11.20
N ALA A 73 -6.73 8.12 11.84
CA ALA A 73 -6.09 6.83 11.68
C ALA A 73 -6.98 5.69 12.17
N MET A 74 -7.60 5.83 13.35
CA MET A 74 -8.55 4.87 13.90
C MET A 74 -9.79 4.71 13.01
N LEU A 75 -10.39 5.83 12.58
CA LEU A 75 -11.54 5.82 11.66
C LEU A 75 -11.17 5.13 10.35
N SER A 76 -10.01 5.44 9.78
CA SER A 76 -9.50 4.81 8.58
C SER A 76 -9.33 3.30 8.75
N TYR A 77 -8.81 2.87 9.90
CA TYR A 77 -8.62 1.46 10.20
C TYR A 77 -9.95 0.70 10.29
N VAL A 78 -10.92 1.25 11.03
CA VAL A 78 -12.27 0.67 11.13
C VAL A 78 -12.96 0.60 9.77
N THR A 79 -12.89 1.68 8.99
CA THR A 79 -13.44 1.73 7.63
C THR A 79 -12.83 0.66 6.73
N LYS A 80 -11.52 0.46 6.80
CA LYS A 80 -10.80 -0.56 6.05
C LYS A 80 -11.21 -1.97 6.43
N LEU A 81 -11.30 -2.25 7.73
CA LEU A 81 -11.74 -3.58 8.20
C LEU A 81 -13.17 -3.87 7.78
N THR A 82 -14.06 -2.88 7.88
CA THR A 82 -15.45 -3.01 7.45
C THR A 82 -15.53 -3.25 5.94
N PHE A 83 -14.77 -2.51 5.16
CA PHE A 83 -14.73 -2.69 3.70
C PHE A 83 -14.23 -4.08 3.30
N VAL A 84 -13.14 -4.56 3.92
CA VAL A 84 -12.61 -5.92 3.68
C VAL A 84 -13.63 -6.98 4.08
N ALA A 85 -14.31 -6.83 5.21
CA ALA A 85 -15.35 -7.75 5.65
C ALA A 85 -16.53 -7.82 4.68
N ILE A 86 -17.05 -6.66 4.25
CA ILE A 86 -18.11 -6.57 3.26
C ILE A 86 -17.69 -7.24 1.94
N LEU A 87 -16.47 -6.98 1.50
CA LEU A 87 -15.95 -7.54 0.27
C LEU A 87 -15.78 -9.06 0.34
N LEU A 88 -15.26 -9.59 1.45
CA LEU A 88 -15.17 -11.03 1.69
C LEU A 88 -16.56 -11.68 1.66
N ILE A 89 -17.54 -11.09 2.30
CA ILE A 89 -18.92 -11.55 2.28
C ILE A 89 -19.47 -11.48 0.86
N ALA A 90 -19.26 -10.40 0.14
CA ALA A 90 -19.71 -10.24 -1.23
C ALA A 90 -19.10 -11.30 -2.16
N VAL A 91 -17.80 -11.50 -2.11
CA VAL A 91 -17.11 -12.51 -2.92
C VAL A 91 -17.60 -13.91 -2.57
N THR A 92 -17.80 -14.24 -1.28
CA THR A 92 -18.24 -15.56 -0.87
C THR A 92 -19.71 -15.86 -1.15
N ARG A 93 -20.56 -14.81 -1.17
CA ARG A 93 -22.01 -14.96 -1.36
C ARG A 93 -22.46 -14.77 -2.81
N LEU A 94 -21.85 -13.83 -3.52
CA LEU A 94 -22.26 -13.44 -4.87
C LEU A 94 -21.51 -14.20 -5.98
N THR A 95 -20.38 -14.84 -5.65
CA THR A 95 -19.55 -15.50 -6.64
C THR A 95 -19.52 -17.01 -6.39
N SER A 96 -19.75 -17.81 -7.45
CA SER A 96 -19.57 -19.25 -7.38
C SER A 96 -18.07 -19.60 -7.38
N GLU A 97 -17.72 -20.73 -6.78
CA GLU A 97 -16.32 -21.22 -6.78
C GLU A 97 -15.77 -21.50 -8.18
N THR A 98 -16.67 -21.76 -9.14
CA THR A 98 -16.33 -21.93 -10.53
C THR A 98 -15.93 -20.63 -11.24
N THR A 99 -16.41 -19.48 -10.74
CA THR A 99 -16.11 -18.16 -11.32
C THR A 99 -14.90 -17.51 -10.66
N VAL A 100 -14.78 -17.61 -9.34
CA VAL A 100 -13.65 -17.04 -8.58
C VAL A 100 -13.17 -18.09 -7.57
N ASP A 101 -11.93 -18.53 -7.74
CA ASP A 101 -11.30 -19.41 -6.77
C ASP A 101 -10.96 -18.64 -5.49
N ARG A 102 -11.70 -18.88 -4.43
CA ARG A 102 -11.57 -18.18 -3.13
C ARG A 102 -10.19 -18.31 -2.52
N ARG A 103 -9.55 -19.46 -2.71
CA ARG A 103 -8.20 -19.70 -2.19
C ARG A 103 -7.17 -18.87 -2.93
N SER A 104 -7.26 -18.82 -4.25
CA SER A 104 -6.38 -17.96 -5.07
C SER A 104 -6.60 -16.49 -4.78
N PHE A 105 -7.84 -16.05 -4.56
CA PHE A 105 -8.16 -14.69 -4.15
C PHE A 105 -7.50 -14.32 -2.81
N GLY A 106 -7.68 -15.16 -1.78
CA GLY A 106 -7.12 -14.91 -0.44
C GLY A 106 -5.59 -14.89 -0.44
N ILE A 107 -4.96 -15.89 -1.05
CA ILE A 107 -3.49 -15.96 -1.17
C ILE A 107 -2.97 -14.79 -2.00
N GLY A 108 -3.61 -14.48 -3.12
CA GLY A 108 -3.23 -13.35 -3.97
C GLY A 108 -3.29 -12.01 -3.22
N ALA A 109 -4.36 -11.76 -2.49
CA ALA A 109 -4.52 -10.54 -1.69
C ALA A 109 -3.43 -10.43 -0.62
N LEU A 110 -3.08 -11.53 0.07
CA LEU A 110 -2.01 -11.55 1.07
C LEU A 110 -0.63 -11.28 0.46
N VAL A 111 -0.32 -11.93 -0.66
CA VAL A 111 0.98 -11.76 -1.35
C VAL A 111 1.14 -10.34 -1.86
N ILE A 112 0.12 -9.77 -2.49
CA ILE A 112 0.15 -8.39 -3.00
C ILE A 112 0.26 -7.38 -1.85
N SER A 113 -0.49 -7.59 -0.77
CA SER A 113 -0.40 -6.74 0.43
C SER A 113 0.98 -6.79 1.08
N GLY A 114 1.57 -7.99 1.19
CA GLY A 114 2.94 -8.17 1.67
C GLY A 114 3.97 -7.46 0.81
N ALA A 115 3.85 -7.58 -0.51
CA ALA A 115 4.73 -6.88 -1.45
C ALA A 115 4.61 -5.36 -1.34
N TRP A 116 3.39 -4.83 -1.16
CA TRP A 116 3.18 -3.42 -0.91
C TRP A 116 3.87 -2.95 0.37
N LEU A 117 3.67 -3.68 1.48
CA LEU A 117 4.30 -3.36 2.77
C LEU A 117 5.83 -3.36 2.67
N ILE A 118 6.41 -4.35 1.99
CA ILE A 118 7.85 -4.38 1.75
C ILE A 118 8.29 -3.15 0.94
N GLY A 119 7.53 -2.77 -0.07
CA GLY A 119 7.78 -1.57 -0.86
C GLY A 119 7.75 -0.29 -0.03
N GLU A 120 6.76 -0.14 0.85
CA GLU A 120 6.65 1.00 1.78
C GLU A 120 7.83 1.04 2.76
N ILE A 121 8.17 -0.09 3.36
CA ILE A 121 9.30 -0.18 4.32
C ILE A 121 10.61 0.20 3.63
N ARG A 122 10.85 -0.32 2.43
CA ARG A 122 12.06 0.02 1.66
C ARG A 122 12.12 1.50 1.29
N ALA A 123 10.99 2.06 0.85
CA ALA A 123 10.90 3.49 0.53
C ALA A 123 11.16 4.36 1.76
N PHE A 124 10.61 3.98 2.91
CA PHE A 124 10.81 4.66 4.19
C PHE A 124 12.27 4.59 4.65
N LEU A 125 12.89 3.40 4.61
CA LEU A 125 14.29 3.21 4.99
C LEU A 125 15.24 3.99 4.07
N LYS A 126 14.98 3.99 2.77
CA LYS A 126 15.77 4.77 1.80
C LYS A 126 15.71 6.26 2.10
N LEU A 127 14.51 6.79 2.40
CA LEU A 127 14.33 8.20 2.75
C LEU A 127 15.08 8.54 4.05
N LYS A 128 15.02 7.68 5.06
CA LYS A 128 15.73 7.87 6.34
C LYS A 128 17.25 7.87 6.16
N LEU A 129 17.77 6.95 5.36
CA LEU A 129 19.22 6.90 5.04
C LEU A 129 19.70 8.15 4.31
N GLU A 130 18.91 8.67 3.37
CA GLU A 130 19.25 9.91 2.66
C GLU A 130 19.28 11.13 3.60
N LEU A 131 18.39 11.18 4.61
CA LEU A 131 18.37 12.21 5.63
C LEU A 131 19.57 12.13 6.60
N ASP A 132 20.02 10.92 6.96
CA ASP A 132 21.16 10.69 7.85
C ASP A 132 22.52 10.97 7.17
N ILE A 133 22.59 10.82 5.86
CA ILE A 133 23.82 11.06 5.07
C ILE A 133 23.95 12.55 4.68
N SER A 134 22.87 13.32 4.65
CA SER A 134 22.94 14.76 4.45
C SER A 134 23.69 15.40 5.62
N PRO A 135 24.83 16.07 5.37
CA PRO A 135 25.56 16.75 6.44
C PRO A 135 24.62 17.77 7.09
N LYS A 136 24.37 17.55 8.37
CA LYS A 136 23.65 18.50 9.21
C LYS A 136 24.43 19.81 9.13
N LYS A 137 23.95 20.76 8.38
CA LYS A 137 24.44 22.12 8.49
C LYS A 137 24.15 22.57 9.91
N GLU A 138 25.14 22.52 10.78
CA GLU A 138 25.00 23.09 12.11
C GLU A 138 24.69 24.58 11.95
N PRO A 139 23.62 25.07 12.55
CA PRO A 139 23.35 26.49 12.56
C PRO A 139 24.34 27.13 13.54
N GLY A 140 25.38 27.78 13.03
CA GLY A 140 26.22 28.68 13.78
C GLY A 140 27.65 28.27 14.03
N GLU A 141 28.46 28.10 12.98
CA GLU A 141 29.85 28.54 13.10
C GLU A 141 29.92 30.01 12.73
N PRO A 142 30.16 30.91 13.71
CA PRO A 142 30.48 32.28 13.34
C PRO A 142 31.80 32.27 12.59
N GLY A 143 31.80 32.80 11.36
CA GLY A 143 32.99 32.92 10.56
C GLY A 143 34.13 33.51 11.39
N LYS A 144 35.25 32.80 11.47
CA LYS A 144 36.46 33.34 12.03
C LYS A 144 36.80 34.62 11.28
N PRO A 145 36.94 35.75 11.98
CA PRO A 145 37.56 36.90 11.36
C PRO A 145 39.02 36.58 11.12
N GLU A 146 39.46 36.76 9.89
CA GLU A 146 40.90 36.83 9.56
C GLU A 146 41.56 38.06 10.17
#